data_5b41057cfbbf67fef6ddf97b2e5def14
#
_entry.id   5b41057cfbbf67fef6ddf97b2e5def14
#
_cell.length_a   1.000
_cell.length_b   1.000
_cell.length_c   1.000
_cell.angle_alpha   90.00
_cell.angle_beta   90.00
_cell.angle_gamma   90.00
#
_symmetry.space_group_name_H-M   'P 1'
#
loop_
_entity.id
_entity.type
_entity.pdbx_description
1 polymer ?
#
loop_
_entity_poly.entity_id
_entity_poly.type
_entity_poly.pdbx_seq_one_letter_code
_entity_poly.pdbx_strand_id
1 'polypeptide(L)'
;MSATESKVKTAPKTSKKTLKSAEAEALKVALDAAQVEYVPVTALVKSPLNVRTIPYPAEKVCSMADSIEAIGLLQNLVVHNLPDGRCGVAAGGRRLKALQLLQSENRIDAGYQVMVKKVPDELAVAASMAENEQQMAMHPSEQIAGFRTLAVQGKTPAQIGDLLGFGTRHVQRMLKLTELAPEILAALAKDEITTEHCQALALESDQKRQVEVLESARKRSWNNEVSVSSIRNLI
;
A
#
# COMPACT_ATOMS: atom_id res chain seq x y z
N MET A 1 -17.65 -61.51 23.80
CA MET A 1 -18.07 -60.10 23.79
C MET A 1 -16.88 -59.29 23.30
N SER A 2 -16.90 -58.91 22.05
CA SER A 2 -15.81 -58.21 21.41
C SER A 2 -16.22 -56.75 21.21
N ALA A 3 -15.50 -55.82 21.81
CA ALA A 3 -15.75 -54.39 21.70
C ALA A 3 -14.88 -53.87 20.54
N THR A 4 -15.55 -53.37 19.49
CA THR A 4 -14.94 -52.78 18.34
C THR A 4 -14.68 -51.30 18.62
N GLU A 5 -13.40 -50.90 18.81
CA GLU A 5 -13.02 -49.50 18.85
C GLU A 5 -13.01 -48.89 17.45
N SER A 6 -13.89 -47.94 17.22
CA SER A 6 -13.93 -47.17 15.99
C SER A 6 -12.89 -46.04 16.08
N LYS A 7 -11.81 -46.14 15.29
CA LYS A 7 -10.82 -45.08 15.06
C LYS A 7 -11.45 -43.96 14.25
N VAL A 8 -11.67 -42.81 14.90
CA VAL A 8 -11.96 -41.55 14.24
C VAL A 8 -10.71 -41.11 13.46
N LYS A 9 -10.80 -41.09 12.15
CA LYS A 9 -9.75 -40.50 11.28
C LYS A 9 -9.78 -38.98 11.42
N THR A 10 -8.79 -38.44 12.12
CA THR A 10 -8.48 -37.02 12.11
C THR A 10 -8.01 -36.60 10.71
N ALA A 11 -8.73 -35.63 10.11
CA ALA A 11 -8.33 -35.02 8.85
C ALA A 11 -6.94 -34.33 8.98
N PRO A 12 -6.10 -34.35 7.94
CA PRO A 12 -4.77 -33.75 8.00
C PRO A 12 -4.92 -32.23 8.18
N LYS A 13 -4.32 -31.69 9.24
CA LYS A 13 -4.12 -30.26 9.45
C LYS A 13 -3.20 -29.77 8.32
N THR A 14 -3.78 -29.19 7.28
CA THR A 14 -3.01 -28.45 6.25
C THR A 14 -2.33 -27.29 6.97
N SER A 15 -1.00 -27.31 6.96
CA SER A 15 -0.19 -26.39 7.75
C SER A 15 -0.33 -24.98 7.18
N LYS A 16 -0.60 -24.00 8.06
CA LYS A 16 -0.68 -22.56 7.77
C LYS A 16 0.54 -22.00 7.00
N LYS A 17 1.62 -22.76 6.93
CA LYS A 17 2.87 -22.43 6.23
C LYS A 17 2.75 -22.57 4.71
N THR A 18 1.81 -23.40 4.21
CA THR A 18 1.63 -23.67 2.78
C THR A 18 0.81 -22.59 2.05
N LEU A 19 -0.05 -21.86 2.77
CA LEU A 19 -0.81 -20.73 2.20
C LEU A 19 0.02 -19.44 2.11
N LYS A 20 1.02 -19.27 3.00
CA LYS A 20 1.97 -18.15 3.00
C LYS A 20 2.77 -18.04 1.70
N SER A 21 3.02 -19.16 1.06
CA SER A 21 3.80 -19.26 -0.16
C SER A 21 2.96 -18.95 -1.41
N ALA A 22 1.67 -19.22 -1.41
CA ALA A 22 0.90 -19.27 -2.65
C ALA A 22 0.61 -17.92 -3.30
N GLU A 23 0.23 -16.88 -2.53
CA GLU A 23 -0.09 -15.56 -3.11
C GLU A 23 1.16 -14.72 -3.39
N ALA A 24 2.16 -14.73 -2.50
CA ALA A 24 3.45 -14.11 -2.77
C ALA A 24 4.16 -14.85 -3.93
N GLU A 25 4.02 -16.17 -4.01
CA GLU A 25 4.48 -16.97 -5.13
C GLU A 25 3.68 -16.65 -6.40
N ALA A 26 2.35 -16.47 -6.31
CA ALA A 26 1.52 -16.06 -7.44
C ALA A 26 1.93 -14.68 -7.98
N LEU A 27 2.21 -13.72 -7.12
CA LEU A 27 2.73 -12.40 -7.53
C LEU A 27 4.11 -12.55 -8.18
N LYS A 28 5.00 -13.33 -7.59
CA LYS A 28 6.32 -13.61 -8.15
C LYS A 28 6.20 -14.31 -9.50
N VAL A 29 5.42 -15.38 -9.58
CA VAL A 29 5.17 -16.10 -10.83
C VAL A 29 4.55 -15.18 -11.89
N ALA A 30 3.59 -14.32 -11.51
CA ALA A 30 3.00 -13.34 -12.41
C ALA A 30 4.03 -12.31 -12.91
N LEU A 31 4.91 -11.84 -12.03
CA LEU A 31 5.98 -10.90 -12.40
C LEU A 31 7.08 -11.55 -13.24
N ASP A 32 7.40 -12.82 -12.98
CA ASP A 32 8.39 -13.59 -13.74
C ASP A 32 7.83 -14.00 -15.11
N ALA A 33 6.55 -14.37 -15.18
CA ALA A 33 5.86 -14.72 -16.42
C ALA A 33 5.47 -13.48 -17.26
N ALA A 34 5.33 -12.30 -16.65
CA ALA A 34 4.98 -11.08 -17.34
C ALA A 34 6.07 -10.70 -18.35
N GLN A 35 5.70 -10.72 -19.63
CA GLN A 35 6.58 -10.25 -20.68
C GLN A 35 6.81 -8.75 -20.53
N VAL A 36 8.02 -8.31 -20.88
CA VAL A 36 8.33 -6.90 -20.98
C VAL A 36 7.69 -6.35 -22.24
N GLU A 37 6.82 -5.38 -22.07
CA GLU A 37 6.18 -4.66 -23.16
C GLU A 37 6.71 -3.23 -23.23
N TYR A 38 6.60 -2.63 -24.40
CA TYR A 38 6.94 -1.22 -24.62
C TYR A 38 5.66 -0.44 -24.85
N VAL A 39 5.44 0.60 -24.06
CA VAL A 39 4.28 1.49 -24.21
C VAL A 39 4.74 2.94 -24.26
N PRO A 40 4.09 3.82 -25.04
CA PRO A 40 4.47 5.23 -25.07
C PRO A 40 4.20 5.86 -23.70
N VAL A 41 5.08 6.80 -23.30
CA VAL A 41 4.97 7.51 -22.02
C VAL A 41 3.59 8.16 -21.82
N THR A 42 2.97 8.61 -22.90
CA THR A 42 1.62 9.22 -22.91
C THR A 42 0.50 8.26 -22.52
N ALA A 43 0.70 6.95 -22.70
CA ALA A 43 -0.26 5.94 -22.29
C ALA A 43 -0.16 5.58 -20.79
N LEU A 44 0.87 6.09 -20.10
CA LEU A 44 1.12 5.78 -18.69
C LEU A 44 0.49 6.82 -17.77
N VAL A 45 -0.32 6.36 -16.83
CA VAL A 45 -0.93 7.20 -15.80
C VAL A 45 -0.73 6.56 -14.43
N LYS A 46 -0.83 7.35 -13.36
CA LYS A 46 -0.83 6.79 -12.00
C LYS A 46 -2.06 5.90 -11.84
N SER A 47 -1.85 4.66 -11.41
CA SER A 47 -2.94 3.74 -11.11
C SER A 47 -3.75 4.23 -9.90
N PRO A 48 -5.09 4.11 -9.92
CA PRO A 48 -5.90 4.27 -8.71
C PRO A 48 -5.58 3.21 -7.65
N LEU A 49 -5.02 2.08 -8.05
CA LEU A 49 -4.57 0.99 -7.17
C LEU A 49 -3.15 1.20 -6.61
N ASN A 50 -2.47 2.29 -7.01
CA ASN A 50 -1.18 2.66 -6.43
C ASN A 50 -1.41 3.23 -5.03
N VAL A 51 -0.95 2.51 -4.01
CA VAL A 51 -1.20 2.84 -2.59
C VAL A 51 -0.48 4.10 -2.12
N ARG A 52 0.56 4.54 -2.85
CA ARG A 52 1.31 5.73 -2.48
C ARG A 52 0.53 7.00 -2.81
N THR A 53 0.11 7.71 -1.78
CA THR A 53 -0.62 8.99 -1.88
C THR A 53 0.28 10.20 -1.66
N ILE A 54 1.30 10.06 -0.81
CA ILE A 54 2.25 11.13 -0.46
C ILE A 54 3.13 11.46 -1.68
N PRO A 55 3.18 12.74 -2.09
CA PRO A 55 3.99 13.17 -3.22
C PRO A 55 5.48 12.88 -3.01
N TYR A 56 6.17 12.56 -4.09
CA TYR A 56 7.63 12.46 -4.05
C TYR A 56 8.26 13.86 -3.94
N PRO A 57 9.32 14.03 -3.13
CA PRO A 57 10.07 15.28 -3.11
C PRO A 57 10.56 15.66 -4.51
N ALA A 58 10.40 16.93 -4.91
CA ALA A 58 10.76 17.39 -6.26
C ALA A 58 12.22 17.09 -6.62
N GLU A 59 13.15 17.33 -5.69
CA GLU A 59 14.57 17.00 -5.85
C GLU A 59 14.82 15.54 -6.22
N LYS A 60 14.08 14.60 -5.57
CA LYS A 60 14.20 13.16 -5.85
C LYS A 60 13.60 12.77 -7.20
N VAL A 61 12.62 13.53 -7.69
CA VAL A 61 12.05 13.35 -9.04
C VAL A 61 13.01 13.89 -10.09
N CYS A 62 13.56 15.09 -9.89
CA CYS A 62 14.56 15.69 -10.81
C CYS A 62 15.82 14.80 -10.95
N SER A 63 16.41 14.38 -9.82
CA SER A 63 17.56 13.47 -9.84
C SER A 63 17.27 12.15 -10.57
N MET A 64 16.06 11.62 -10.45
CA MET A 64 15.63 10.42 -11.18
C MET A 64 15.45 10.72 -12.67
N ALA A 65 14.93 11.90 -13.03
CA ALA A 65 14.77 12.33 -14.42
C ALA A 65 16.13 12.44 -15.11
N ASP A 66 17.10 13.12 -14.48
CA ASP A 66 18.46 13.26 -15.01
C ASP A 66 19.13 11.89 -15.20
N SER A 67 18.92 10.97 -14.26
CA SER A 67 19.43 9.60 -14.39
C SER A 67 18.78 8.85 -15.55
N ILE A 68 17.46 8.97 -15.74
CA ILE A 68 16.75 8.31 -16.84
C ILE A 68 17.19 8.90 -18.18
N GLU A 69 17.41 10.21 -18.28
CA GLU A 69 17.91 10.84 -19.50
C GLU A 69 19.32 10.36 -19.84
N ALA A 70 20.20 10.25 -18.84
CA ALA A 70 21.61 9.91 -19.06
C ALA A 70 21.82 8.44 -19.43
N ILE A 71 21.12 7.51 -18.80
CA ILE A 71 21.40 6.06 -18.90
C ILE A 71 20.16 5.22 -19.26
N GLY A 72 19.01 5.85 -19.44
CA GLY A 72 17.74 5.17 -19.72
C GLY A 72 17.08 4.59 -18.47
N LEU A 73 15.93 3.93 -18.66
CA LEU A 73 15.17 3.31 -17.61
C LEU A 73 15.72 1.90 -17.31
N LEU A 74 16.44 1.76 -16.19
CA LEU A 74 17.06 0.47 -15.79
C LEU A 74 16.08 -0.55 -15.23
N GLN A 75 14.94 -0.10 -14.70
CA GLN A 75 13.93 -0.96 -14.08
C GLN A 75 12.56 -0.70 -14.69
N ASN A 76 11.88 -1.77 -15.08
CA ASN A 76 10.53 -1.71 -15.64
C ASN A 76 9.54 -1.10 -14.65
N LEU A 77 8.50 -0.45 -15.19
CA LEU A 77 7.31 -0.11 -14.43
C LEU A 77 6.39 -1.34 -14.35
N VAL A 78 5.69 -1.51 -13.24
CA VAL A 78 4.63 -2.52 -13.14
C VAL A 78 3.29 -1.82 -13.36
N VAL A 79 2.55 -2.30 -14.36
CA VAL A 79 1.30 -1.68 -14.80
C VAL A 79 0.17 -2.69 -14.87
N HIS A 80 -1.05 -2.19 -14.88
CA HIS A 80 -2.25 -2.96 -15.23
C HIS A 80 -3.09 -2.18 -16.24
N ASN A 81 -4.00 -2.86 -16.93
CA ASN A 81 -4.84 -2.21 -17.92
C ASN A 81 -5.97 -1.44 -17.24
N LEU A 82 -6.18 -0.19 -17.66
CA LEU A 82 -7.33 0.60 -17.23
C LEU A 82 -8.50 0.45 -18.24
N PRO A 83 -9.75 0.67 -17.79
CA PRO A 83 -10.92 0.57 -18.65
C PRO A 83 -10.90 1.51 -19.87
N ASP A 84 -10.15 2.60 -19.78
CA ASP A 84 -9.97 3.60 -20.84
C ASP A 84 -8.85 3.24 -21.85
N GLY A 85 -8.26 2.05 -21.73
CA GLY A 85 -7.19 1.55 -22.61
C GLY A 85 -5.80 2.05 -22.25
N ARG A 86 -5.65 2.91 -21.22
CA ARG A 86 -4.35 3.34 -20.70
C ARG A 86 -3.75 2.33 -19.74
N CYS A 87 -2.46 2.47 -19.44
CA CYS A 87 -1.75 1.65 -18.48
C CYS A 87 -1.63 2.36 -17.13
N GLY A 88 -2.28 1.83 -16.10
CA GLY A 88 -2.17 2.31 -14.72
C GLY A 88 -0.89 1.82 -14.07
N VAL A 89 0.01 2.71 -13.69
CA VAL A 89 1.27 2.37 -13.01
C VAL A 89 1.00 2.06 -11.55
N ALA A 90 1.02 0.77 -11.21
CA ALA A 90 0.87 0.27 -9.84
C ALA A 90 2.17 0.40 -9.05
N ALA A 91 3.32 0.05 -9.65
CA ALA A 91 4.64 0.18 -9.04
C ALA A 91 5.61 0.97 -9.94
N GLY A 92 6.49 1.77 -9.34
CA GLY A 92 7.41 2.66 -10.06
C GLY A 92 6.91 4.11 -10.17
N GLY A 93 6.07 4.57 -9.24
CA GLY A 93 5.45 5.89 -9.28
C GLY A 93 6.45 7.06 -9.37
N ARG A 94 7.63 6.96 -8.73
CA ARG A 94 8.69 7.98 -8.85
C ARG A 94 9.26 8.02 -10.25
N ARG A 95 9.49 6.86 -10.87
CA ARG A 95 9.96 6.74 -12.27
C ARG A 95 8.94 7.31 -13.25
N LEU A 96 7.64 7.03 -13.03
CA LEU A 96 6.57 7.65 -13.82
C LEU A 96 6.61 9.18 -13.72
N LYS A 97 6.76 9.74 -12.51
CA LYS A 97 6.85 11.18 -12.31
C LYS A 97 8.07 11.80 -13.01
N ALA A 98 9.21 11.12 -12.95
CA ALA A 98 10.43 11.54 -13.66
C ALA A 98 10.24 11.52 -15.18
N LEU A 99 9.63 10.49 -15.74
CA LEU A 99 9.31 10.41 -17.17
C LEU A 99 8.31 11.51 -17.59
N GLN A 100 7.28 11.79 -16.77
CA GLN A 100 6.35 12.88 -17.03
C GLN A 100 7.03 14.27 -16.98
N LEU A 101 8.00 14.45 -16.07
CA LEU A 101 8.82 15.67 -16.02
C LEU A 101 9.65 15.83 -17.29
N LEU A 102 10.39 14.80 -17.69
CA LEU A 102 11.18 14.81 -18.92
C LEU A 102 10.34 15.14 -20.16
N GLN A 103 9.12 14.56 -20.23
CA GLN A 103 8.19 14.84 -21.32
C GLN A 103 7.72 16.30 -21.30
N SER A 104 7.36 16.83 -20.11
CA SER A 104 6.87 18.21 -19.97
C SER A 104 7.96 19.25 -20.30
N GLU A 105 9.23 18.90 -20.10
CA GLU A 105 10.41 19.71 -20.43
C GLU A 105 10.89 19.48 -21.87
N ASN A 106 10.21 18.66 -22.67
CA ASN A 106 10.61 18.25 -24.03
C ASN A 106 12.00 17.61 -24.11
N ARG A 107 12.44 16.95 -23.02
CA ARG A 107 13.71 16.19 -22.96
C ARG A 107 13.55 14.77 -23.51
N ILE A 108 12.30 14.26 -23.57
CA ILE A 108 11.92 13.05 -24.30
C ILE A 108 10.67 13.29 -25.14
N ASP A 109 10.53 12.56 -26.24
CA ASP A 109 9.36 12.65 -27.13
C ASP A 109 8.11 12.06 -26.50
N ALA A 110 6.92 12.51 -26.94
CA ALA A 110 5.63 11.96 -26.52
C ALA A 110 5.49 10.45 -26.84
N GLY A 111 6.17 9.99 -27.88
CA GLY A 111 6.22 8.57 -28.28
C GLY A 111 7.33 7.76 -27.60
N TYR A 112 8.07 8.34 -26.63
CA TYR A 112 9.13 7.63 -25.92
C TYR A 112 8.61 6.33 -25.32
N GLN A 113 9.26 5.21 -25.70
CA GLN A 113 8.84 3.87 -25.33
C GLN A 113 9.38 3.50 -23.96
N VAL A 114 8.48 3.17 -23.04
CA VAL A 114 8.78 2.80 -21.67
C VAL A 114 8.60 1.29 -21.48
N MET A 115 9.60 0.65 -20.91
CA MET A 115 9.53 -0.77 -20.56
C MET A 115 8.59 -0.98 -19.38
N VAL A 116 7.58 -1.83 -19.55
CA VAL A 116 6.60 -2.17 -18.52
C VAL A 116 6.44 -3.67 -18.39
N LYS A 117 6.04 -4.11 -17.19
CA LYS A 117 5.51 -5.45 -16.95
C LYS A 117 4.04 -5.34 -16.59
N LYS A 118 3.17 -6.06 -17.29
CA LYS A 118 1.74 -6.09 -17.00
C LYS A 118 1.41 -7.15 -15.97
N VAL A 119 0.58 -6.78 -15.00
CA VAL A 119 0.03 -7.69 -14.00
C VAL A 119 -1.50 -7.59 -14.00
N PRO A 120 -2.21 -8.65 -13.59
CA PRO A 120 -3.65 -8.60 -13.34
C PRO A 120 -4.00 -7.55 -12.28
N ASP A 121 -5.21 -6.98 -12.36
CA ASP A 121 -5.70 -5.95 -11.43
C ASP A 121 -5.68 -6.41 -9.97
N GLU A 122 -5.98 -7.69 -9.74
CA GLU A 122 -5.98 -8.30 -8.40
C GLU A 122 -4.60 -8.28 -7.73
N LEU A 123 -3.53 -8.23 -8.53
CA LEU A 123 -2.15 -8.20 -8.03
C LEU A 123 -1.54 -6.79 -8.02
N ALA A 124 -2.21 -5.79 -8.61
CA ALA A 124 -1.68 -4.43 -8.74
C ALA A 124 -1.42 -3.76 -7.38
N VAL A 125 -2.34 -3.92 -6.42
CA VAL A 125 -2.17 -3.38 -5.05
C VAL A 125 -1.01 -4.08 -4.34
N ALA A 126 -0.93 -5.40 -4.43
CA ALA A 126 0.15 -6.18 -3.83
C ALA A 126 1.51 -5.80 -4.42
N ALA A 127 1.59 -5.64 -5.76
CA ALA A 127 2.80 -5.19 -6.44
C ALA A 127 3.22 -3.78 -6.00
N SER A 128 2.24 -2.86 -5.83
CA SER A 128 2.50 -1.51 -5.35
C SER A 128 3.05 -1.51 -3.92
N MET A 129 2.47 -2.31 -3.03
CA MET A 129 2.93 -2.38 -1.64
C MET A 129 4.32 -3.04 -1.54
N ALA A 130 4.55 -4.13 -2.26
CA ALA A 130 5.84 -4.82 -2.25
C ALA A 130 6.99 -3.93 -2.75
N GLU A 131 6.75 -3.13 -3.80
CA GLU A 131 7.76 -2.20 -4.31
C GLU A 131 8.06 -1.09 -3.30
N ASN A 132 7.03 -0.51 -2.69
CA ASN A 132 7.20 0.56 -1.72
C ASN A 132 7.94 0.09 -0.45
N GLU A 133 7.67 -1.13 0.01
CA GLU A 133 8.36 -1.74 1.16
C GLU A 133 9.87 -1.89 0.91
N GLN A 134 10.28 -2.20 -0.33
CA GLN A 134 11.69 -2.41 -0.68
C GLN A 134 12.48 -1.11 -0.87
N GLN A 135 11.82 -0.01 -1.26
CA GLN A 135 12.52 1.23 -1.67
C GLN A 135 12.55 2.32 -0.61
N MET A 136 11.50 2.47 0.16
CA MET A 136 11.39 3.41 1.28
C MET A 136 10.28 2.90 2.20
N ALA A 137 10.51 2.94 3.50
CA ALA A 137 9.46 2.62 4.46
C ALA A 137 8.18 3.40 4.11
N MET A 138 7.08 2.66 3.88
CA MET A 138 5.78 3.27 3.59
C MET A 138 5.31 4.06 4.80
N HIS A 139 4.77 5.25 4.55
CA HIS A 139 4.12 6.01 5.62
C HIS A 139 2.95 5.18 6.21
N PRO A 140 2.73 5.20 7.55
CA PRO A 140 1.67 4.42 8.18
C PRO A 140 0.27 4.62 7.57
N SER A 141 -0.07 5.85 7.16
CA SER A 141 -1.34 6.13 6.48
C SER A 141 -1.47 5.41 5.14
N GLU A 142 -0.38 5.26 4.39
CA GLU A 142 -0.36 4.53 3.13
C GLU A 142 -0.49 3.02 3.35
N GLN A 143 0.15 2.49 4.40
CA GLN A 143 0.00 1.08 4.80
C GLN A 143 -1.45 0.77 5.18
N ILE A 144 -2.09 1.64 5.99
CA ILE A 144 -3.50 1.50 6.37
C ILE A 144 -4.38 1.44 5.13
N ALA A 145 -4.21 2.37 4.18
CA ALA A 145 -4.98 2.44 2.95
C ALA A 145 -4.77 1.19 2.07
N GLY A 146 -3.54 0.72 1.93
CA GLY A 146 -3.19 -0.49 1.19
C GLY A 146 -3.81 -1.74 1.79
N PHE A 147 -3.71 -1.91 3.12
CA PHE A 147 -4.31 -3.06 3.82
C PHE A 147 -5.85 -3.04 3.71
N ARG A 148 -6.47 -1.84 3.81
CA ARG A 148 -7.91 -1.68 3.58
C ARG A 148 -8.30 -2.14 2.18
N THR A 149 -7.57 -1.73 1.16
CA THR A 149 -7.86 -2.10 -0.23
C THR A 149 -7.79 -3.62 -0.43
N LEU A 150 -6.77 -4.28 0.13
CA LEU A 150 -6.65 -5.74 0.09
C LEU A 150 -7.77 -6.45 0.86
N ALA A 151 -8.20 -5.89 2.00
CA ALA A 151 -9.32 -6.42 2.76
C ALA A 151 -10.65 -6.30 2.01
N VAL A 152 -10.89 -5.18 1.31
CA VAL A 152 -12.07 -4.97 0.44
C VAL A 152 -12.05 -5.95 -0.74
N GLN A 153 -10.88 -6.34 -1.24
CA GLN A 153 -10.72 -7.40 -2.25
C GLN A 153 -10.97 -8.82 -1.67
N GLY A 154 -11.40 -8.93 -0.42
CA GLY A 154 -11.75 -10.20 0.22
C GLY A 154 -10.57 -10.93 0.88
N LYS A 155 -9.38 -10.34 0.95
CA LYS A 155 -8.24 -10.96 1.62
C LYS A 155 -8.37 -10.87 3.14
N THR A 156 -8.12 -11.98 3.81
CA THR A 156 -8.08 -12.03 5.28
C THR A 156 -6.81 -11.35 5.82
N PRO A 157 -6.81 -10.87 7.09
CA PRO A 157 -5.60 -10.30 7.70
C PRO A 157 -4.38 -11.23 7.68
N ALA A 158 -4.62 -12.56 7.73
CA ALA A 158 -3.55 -13.54 7.61
C ALA A 158 -2.98 -13.58 6.20
N GLN A 159 -3.84 -13.57 5.17
CA GLN A 159 -3.43 -13.54 3.77
C GLN A 159 -2.68 -12.24 3.42
N ILE A 160 -3.16 -11.09 3.90
CA ILE A 160 -2.48 -9.81 3.74
C ILE A 160 -1.10 -9.85 4.38
N GLY A 161 -1.01 -10.37 5.61
CA GLY A 161 0.26 -10.51 6.31
C GLY A 161 1.23 -11.45 5.59
N ASP A 162 0.72 -12.56 5.08
CA ASP A 162 1.50 -13.55 4.33
C ASP A 162 2.02 -12.98 3.00
N LEU A 163 1.17 -12.22 2.30
CA LEU A 163 1.50 -11.59 1.01
C LEU A 163 2.60 -10.52 1.16
N LEU A 164 2.53 -9.74 2.22
CA LEU A 164 3.36 -8.55 2.39
C LEU A 164 4.49 -8.71 3.43
N GLY A 165 4.63 -9.89 4.03
CA GLY A 165 5.67 -10.16 5.04
C GLY A 165 5.35 -9.64 6.45
N PHE A 166 4.13 -9.18 6.72
CA PHE A 166 3.72 -8.69 8.04
C PHE A 166 3.10 -9.78 8.91
N GLY A 167 3.28 -9.67 10.22
CA GLY A 167 2.54 -10.52 11.16
C GLY A 167 1.04 -10.21 11.16
N THR A 168 0.18 -11.24 11.25
CA THR A 168 -1.29 -11.11 11.25
C THR A 168 -1.80 -10.09 12.29
N ARG A 169 -1.18 -10.05 13.49
CA ARG A 169 -1.54 -9.08 14.55
C ARG A 169 -1.23 -7.63 14.15
N HIS A 170 -0.16 -7.41 13.38
CA HIS A 170 0.16 -6.08 12.85
C HIS A 170 -0.92 -5.64 11.86
N VAL A 171 -1.25 -6.51 10.89
CA VAL A 171 -2.31 -6.22 9.89
C VAL A 171 -3.65 -5.95 10.57
N GLN A 172 -4.05 -6.76 11.55
CA GLN A 172 -5.30 -6.54 12.30
C GLN A 172 -5.35 -5.17 12.99
N ARG A 173 -4.24 -4.76 13.63
CA ARG A 173 -4.16 -3.43 14.26
C ARG A 173 -4.28 -2.31 13.23
N MET A 174 -3.59 -2.43 12.10
CA MET A 174 -3.64 -1.42 11.04
C MET A 174 -5.01 -1.36 10.37
N LEU A 175 -5.66 -2.51 10.14
CA LEU A 175 -7.03 -2.55 9.62
C LEU A 175 -8.03 -1.89 10.58
N LYS A 176 -7.87 -2.07 11.90
CA LYS A 176 -8.72 -1.37 12.87
C LYS A 176 -8.61 0.15 12.75
N LEU A 177 -7.45 0.68 12.36
CA LEU A 177 -7.26 2.12 12.14
C LEU A 177 -8.00 2.63 10.88
N THR A 178 -8.45 1.76 9.99
CA THR A 178 -9.25 2.18 8.83
C THR A 178 -10.67 2.62 9.20
N GLU A 179 -11.11 2.32 10.42
CA GLU A 179 -12.42 2.71 10.97
C GLU A 179 -12.41 4.11 11.59
N LEU A 180 -11.22 4.72 11.69
CA LEU A 180 -11.07 6.10 12.17
C LEU A 180 -11.72 7.11 11.22
N ALA A 181 -12.14 8.23 11.80
CA ALA A 181 -12.68 9.35 11.04
C ALA A 181 -11.68 9.82 9.95
N PRO A 182 -12.16 10.23 8.78
CA PRO A 182 -11.30 10.69 7.68
C PRO A 182 -10.35 11.83 8.09
N GLU A 183 -10.78 12.72 8.98
CA GLU A 183 -10.02 13.84 9.51
C GLU A 183 -8.80 13.37 10.31
N ILE A 184 -8.95 12.29 11.07
CA ILE A 184 -7.86 11.69 11.86
C ILE A 184 -6.84 11.03 10.93
N LEU A 185 -7.30 10.30 9.91
CA LEU A 185 -6.42 9.71 8.90
C LEU A 185 -5.68 10.78 8.09
N ALA A 186 -6.34 11.91 7.82
CA ALA A 186 -5.71 13.07 7.17
C ALA A 186 -4.65 13.73 8.05
N ALA A 187 -4.89 13.84 9.37
CA ALA A 187 -3.91 14.35 10.34
C ALA A 187 -2.70 13.42 10.46
N LEU A 188 -2.92 12.09 10.44
CA LEU A 188 -1.84 11.11 10.40
C LEU A 188 -1.01 11.25 9.10
N ALA A 189 -1.66 11.45 7.96
CA ALA A 189 -0.98 11.60 6.66
C ALA A 189 -0.13 12.88 6.57
N LYS A 190 -0.41 13.87 7.42
CA LYS A 190 0.34 15.14 7.54
C LYS A 190 1.39 15.13 8.67
N ASP A 191 1.59 13.99 9.33
CA ASP A 191 2.45 13.87 10.52
C ASP A 191 2.05 14.76 11.72
N GLU A 192 0.80 15.25 11.73
CA GLU A 192 0.27 16.03 12.87
C GLU A 192 0.03 15.15 14.11
N ILE A 193 -0.22 13.87 13.88
CA ILE A 193 -0.39 12.84 14.91
C ILE A 193 0.33 11.56 14.50
N THR A 194 0.65 10.71 15.47
CA THR A 194 1.34 9.43 15.26
C THR A 194 0.36 8.25 15.22
N THR A 195 0.85 7.09 14.83
CA THR A 195 0.08 5.82 14.89
C THR A 195 -0.40 5.49 16.30
N GLU A 196 0.34 5.90 17.34
CA GLU A 196 -0.04 5.67 18.75
C GLU A 196 -1.27 6.50 19.14
N HIS A 197 -1.36 7.75 18.64
CA HIS A 197 -2.55 8.58 18.79
C HIS A 197 -3.76 7.95 18.09
N CYS A 198 -3.56 7.47 16.87
CA CYS A 198 -4.60 6.75 16.12
C CYS A 198 -5.08 5.48 16.86
N GLN A 199 -4.15 4.71 17.45
CA GLN A 199 -4.51 3.53 18.24
C GLN A 199 -5.31 3.88 19.49
N ALA A 200 -5.00 5.00 20.14
CA ALA A 200 -5.78 5.48 21.28
C ALA A 200 -7.19 5.92 20.84
N LEU A 201 -7.31 6.70 19.76
CA LEU A 201 -8.59 7.14 19.21
C LEU A 201 -9.46 5.99 18.72
N ALA A 202 -8.86 4.90 18.22
CA ALA A 202 -9.58 3.69 17.78
C ALA A 202 -10.21 2.88 18.92
N LEU A 203 -10.05 3.28 20.19
CA LEU A 203 -10.81 2.74 21.32
C LEU A 203 -12.25 3.28 21.33
N GLU A 204 -12.47 4.47 20.80
CA GLU A 204 -13.80 5.04 20.57
C GLU A 204 -14.34 4.56 19.22
N SER A 205 -15.58 4.15 19.18
CA SER A 205 -16.25 3.64 17.97
C SER A 205 -16.97 4.73 17.17
N ASP A 206 -17.41 5.80 17.81
CA ASP A 206 -18.08 6.92 17.15
C ASP A 206 -17.05 7.88 16.53
N GLN A 207 -17.07 7.98 15.21
CA GLN A 207 -16.15 8.83 14.46
C GLN A 207 -16.28 10.32 14.82
N LYS A 208 -17.47 10.81 15.12
CA LYS A 208 -17.68 12.21 15.57
C LYS A 208 -16.99 12.42 16.91
N ARG A 209 -17.19 11.48 17.83
CA ARG A 209 -16.55 11.52 19.14
C ARG A 209 -15.04 11.42 19.05
N GLN A 210 -14.50 10.61 18.13
CA GLN A 210 -13.05 10.54 17.86
C GLN A 210 -12.48 11.91 17.50
N VAL A 211 -13.15 12.67 16.62
CA VAL A 211 -12.73 14.02 16.21
C VAL A 211 -12.81 15.01 17.39
N GLU A 212 -13.92 14.99 18.15
CA GLU A 212 -14.08 15.83 19.34
C GLU A 212 -12.99 15.60 20.40
N VAL A 213 -12.62 14.34 20.63
CA VAL A 213 -11.55 13.94 21.54
C VAL A 213 -10.21 14.50 21.06
N LEU A 214 -9.89 14.37 19.77
CA LEU A 214 -8.65 14.90 19.21
C LEU A 214 -8.59 16.42 19.35
N GLU A 215 -9.66 17.13 19.00
CA GLU A 215 -9.76 18.59 19.12
C GLU A 215 -9.63 19.05 20.59
N SER A 216 -10.27 18.33 21.51
CA SER A 216 -10.19 18.62 22.94
C SER A 216 -8.78 18.38 23.49
N ALA A 217 -8.11 17.33 23.02
CA ALA A 217 -6.73 17.05 23.38
C ALA A 217 -5.77 18.13 22.85
N ARG A 218 -5.99 18.63 21.61
CA ARG A 218 -5.23 19.76 21.04
C ARG A 218 -5.40 21.04 21.85
N LYS A 219 -6.63 21.38 22.25
CA LYS A 219 -6.92 22.60 23.05
C LYS A 219 -6.30 22.58 24.46
N ARG A 220 -6.11 21.40 25.03
CA ARG A 220 -5.50 21.24 26.37
C ARG A 220 -3.97 21.26 26.34
N SER A 221 -3.38 21.14 25.17
CA SER A 221 -1.93 21.14 25.02
C SER A 221 -1.39 22.57 24.87
N TRP A 222 -0.37 22.92 25.65
CA TRP A 222 0.29 24.24 25.58
C TRP A 222 1.01 24.46 24.24
N ASN A 223 1.52 23.39 23.62
CA ASN A 223 2.36 23.43 22.40
C ASN A 223 1.69 22.85 21.16
N ASN A 224 0.38 22.63 21.16
CA ASN A 224 -0.31 21.84 20.13
C ASN A 224 0.18 20.38 20.01
N GLU A 225 1.09 19.92 20.85
CA GLU A 225 1.53 18.53 20.91
C GLU A 225 0.52 17.70 21.69
N VAL A 226 -0.28 16.93 20.97
CA VAL A 226 -1.26 16.02 21.56
C VAL A 226 -0.51 14.86 22.23
N SER A 227 -0.78 14.57 23.50
CA SER A 227 -0.26 13.37 24.14
C SER A 227 -1.27 12.21 24.06
N VAL A 228 -0.74 10.99 23.89
CA VAL A 228 -1.56 9.75 23.89
C VAL A 228 -2.35 9.60 25.20
N SER A 229 -1.75 10.00 26.34
CA SER A 229 -2.41 9.97 27.64
C SER A 229 -3.59 10.93 27.71
N SER A 230 -3.48 12.14 27.14
CA SER A 230 -4.59 13.09 27.08
C SER A 230 -5.77 12.54 26.29
N ILE A 231 -5.53 11.86 25.17
CA ILE A 231 -6.56 11.20 24.39
C ILE A 231 -7.25 10.11 25.21
N ARG A 232 -6.48 9.23 25.86
CA ARG A 232 -7.04 8.13 26.66
C ARG A 232 -7.88 8.60 27.85
N ASN A 233 -7.54 9.76 28.41
CA ASN A 233 -8.31 10.33 29.51
C ASN A 233 -9.60 11.04 29.07
N LEU A 234 -9.79 11.25 27.77
CA LEU A 234 -10.97 11.90 27.18
C LEU A 234 -11.97 10.95 26.56
N ILE A 235 -11.54 9.70 26.31
CA ILE A 235 -12.40 8.59 25.85
C ILE A 235 -13.12 8.01 27.06
#